data_c400fe93f21d10a46d01b35ced0b6b04
#
_entry.id   c400fe93f21d10a46d01b35ced0b6b04
#
_cell.length_a   1.000
_cell.length_b   1.000
_cell.length_c   1.000
_cell.angle_alpha   90.00
_cell.angle_beta   90.00
_cell.angle_gamma   90.00
#
_symmetry.space_group_name_H-M   'P 1'
#
loop_
_entity.id
_entity.type
_entity.pdbx_description
1 polymer ?
#
loop_
_entity_poly.entity_id
_entity_poly.type
_entity_poly.pdbx_seq_one_letter_code
_entity_poly.pdbx_strand_id
1 'polypeptide(L)'
;KALFEMGIPVLGLCYGAQLMMHVLGGTVEKAPVREYGKTDVHVNTNSALFTDVSKDTVCWMSHFDYISKVAPGFDICAHTADCPVAAAENPSEKLYAIQFHPEVLHTKEGTKMLSNFVYNVCHCSGDWRMDSFVEHQIKAIREKVGNGRVLCALSGGVDSSVAAVLLSRAIGDQLTCVFVDQGLLRKNEGDEVEAVFGPDGDYDLNFIRVNAQDRFYEKLAGVEEPEKKRKI
;
A
#
# COMPACT_ATOMS: atom_id res chain seq x y z
N LYS A 1 8.72 -18.38 -8.36
CA LYS A 1 9.74 -18.39 -9.41
C LYS A 1 9.26 -17.64 -10.64
N ALA A 2 8.04 -17.91 -11.14
CA ALA A 2 7.50 -17.27 -12.33
C ALA A 2 7.61 -15.73 -12.32
N LEU A 3 7.39 -15.05 -11.18
CA LEU A 3 7.55 -13.61 -11.05
C LEU A 3 8.96 -13.14 -11.44
N PHE A 4 10.00 -13.86 -10.99
CA PHE A 4 11.40 -13.49 -11.24
C PHE A 4 11.86 -13.81 -12.67
N GLU A 5 11.09 -14.58 -13.41
CA GLU A 5 11.35 -14.97 -14.80
C GLU A 5 10.56 -14.11 -15.81
N MET A 6 9.81 -13.11 -15.36
CA MET A 6 8.98 -12.24 -16.21
C MET A 6 9.78 -11.17 -16.97
N GLY A 7 11.08 -10.99 -16.68
CA GLY A 7 11.93 -9.98 -17.30
C GLY A 7 11.60 -8.52 -16.89
N ILE A 8 10.76 -8.34 -15.89
CA ILE A 8 10.45 -7.03 -15.29
C ILE A 8 11.38 -6.76 -14.10
N PRO A 9 11.69 -5.49 -13.78
CA PRO A 9 12.44 -5.17 -12.58
C PRO A 9 11.70 -5.59 -11.32
N VAL A 10 12.39 -6.30 -10.42
CA VAL A 10 11.83 -6.73 -9.13
C VAL A 10 12.76 -6.33 -8.00
N LEU A 11 12.22 -5.65 -6.99
CA LEU A 11 12.90 -5.36 -5.73
C LEU A 11 12.27 -6.18 -4.61
N GLY A 12 13.00 -7.14 -4.07
CA GLY A 12 12.62 -7.89 -2.88
C GLY A 12 13.06 -7.16 -1.61
N LEU A 13 12.13 -6.89 -0.69
CA LEU A 13 12.41 -6.28 0.61
C LEU A 13 12.24 -7.30 1.72
N CYS A 14 13.19 -7.39 2.64
CA CYS A 14 13.20 -8.27 3.80
C CYS A 14 12.84 -9.72 3.43
N TYR A 15 11.65 -10.20 3.77
CA TYR A 15 11.18 -11.53 3.38
C TYR A 15 11.16 -11.72 1.84
N GLY A 16 10.85 -10.68 1.09
CA GLY A 16 10.88 -10.70 -0.38
C GLY A 16 12.29 -10.96 -0.93
N ALA A 17 13.33 -10.40 -0.31
CA ALA A 17 14.72 -10.66 -0.64
C ALA A 17 15.11 -12.12 -0.33
N GLN A 18 14.73 -12.61 0.83
CA GLN A 18 14.98 -13.99 1.25
C GLN A 18 14.27 -14.99 0.32
N LEU A 19 13.00 -14.74 0.00
CA LEU A 19 12.23 -15.57 -0.93
C LEU A 19 12.87 -15.59 -2.32
N MET A 20 13.32 -14.46 -2.83
CA MET A 20 14.02 -14.37 -4.11
C MET A 20 15.28 -15.23 -4.12
N MET A 21 16.14 -15.07 -3.10
CA MET A 21 17.37 -15.86 -2.99
C MET A 21 17.08 -17.35 -2.85
N HIS A 22 16.16 -17.75 -1.99
CA HIS A 22 15.78 -19.15 -1.80
C HIS A 22 15.29 -19.81 -3.11
N VAL A 23 14.39 -19.14 -3.82
CA VAL A 23 13.78 -19.68 -5.05
C VAL A 23 14.75 -19.75 -6.21
N LEU A 24 15.77 -18.87 -6.24
CA LEU A 24 16.76 -18.79 -7.32
C LEU A 24 18.04 -19.56 -7.01
N GLY A 25 18.10 -20.30 -5.90
CA GLY A 25 19.21 -21.21 -5.57
C GLY A 25 20.27 -20.62 -4.64
N GLY A 26 19.96 -19.53 -3.96
CA GLY A 26 20.71 -19.04 -2.80
C GLY A 26 20.31 -19.78 -1.53
N THR A 27 20.87 -19.37 -0.38
CA THR A 27 20.61 -19.99 0.93
C THR A 27 20.14 -18.94 1.94
N VAL A 28 19.07 -19.26 2.65
CA VAL A 28 18.55 -18.49 3.77
C VAL A 28 18.64 -19.34 5.02
N GLU A 29 19.21 -18.82 6.05
CA GLU A 29 19.50 -19.52 7.32
C GLU A 29 19.16 -18.65 8.51
N LYS A 30 19.06 -19.29 9.66
CA LYS A 30 18.90 -18.61 10.94
C LYS A 30 20.12 -17.77 11.26
N ALA A 31 19.96 -16.47 11.49
CA ALA A 31 21.08 -15.61 11.81
C ALA A 31 21.69 -15.97 13.16
N PRO A 32 23.03 -16.02 13.28
CA PRO A 32 23.73 -16.17 14.56
C PRO A 32 23.40 -15.01 15.51
N VAL A 33 23.34 -13.81 14.94
CA VAL A 33 22.96 -12.57 15.63
C VAL A 33 21.72 -12.02 14.94
N ARG A 34 20.69 -11.71 15.72
CA ARG A 34 19.46 -11.10 15.22
C ARG A 34 19.64 -9.60 15.17
N GLU A 35 19.27 -9.00 14.07
CA GLU A 35 19.32 -7.54 13.93
C GLU A 35 17.91 -6.96 14.00
N TYR A 36 17.66 -6.13 15.03
CA TYR A 36 16.43 -5.37 15.21
C TYR A 36 16.75 -3.93 15.55
N GLY A 37 16.25 -3.01 14.75
CA GLY A 37 16.41 -1.58 14.96
C GLY A 37 17.41 -0.93 14.01
N LYS A 38 17.98 0.18 14.46
CA LYS A 38 18.95 0.95 13.70
C LYS A 38 20.30 0.22 13.64
N THR A 39 20.77 -0.03 12.44
CA THR A 39 22.03 -0.75 12.17
C THR A 39 22.84 0.00 11.14
N ASP A 40 24.14 0.12 11.36
CA ASP A 40 25.06 0.69 10.38
C ASP A 40 25.22 -0.29 9.20
N VAL A 41 25.08 0.23 7.99
CA VAL A 41 25.19 -0.53 6.74
C VAL A 41 26.22 0.10 5.82
N HIS A 42 27.07 -0.75 5.26
CA HIS A 42 28.02 -0.39 4.23
C HIS A 42 27.48 -0.75 2.86
N VAL A 43 27.38 0.22 1.94
CA VAL A 43 26.83 0.02 0.60
C VAL A 43 27.88 0.24 -0.49
N ASN A 44 27.74 -0.53 -1.58
CA ASN A 44 28.51 -0.31 -2.80
C ASN A 44 27.82 0.77 -3.65
N THR A 45 28.38 1.96 -3.69
CA THR A 45 27.82 3.10 -4.43
C THR A 45 27.85 2.96 -5.95
N ASN A 46 28.50 1.91 -6.49
CA ASN A 46 28.42 1.58 -7.91
C ASN A 46 27.13 0.84 -8.29
N SER A 47 26.39 0.31 -7.31
CA SER A 47 25.07 -0.26 -7.53
C SER A 47 24.06 0.82 -7.92
N ALA A 48 23.21 0.52 -8.89
CA ALA A 48 22.13 1.42 -9.29
C ALA A 48 21.18 1.79 -8.12
N LEU A 49 21.01 0.89 -7.15
CA LEU A 49 20.21 1.14 -5.94
C LEU A 49 20.82 2.20 -5.03
N PHE A 50 22.14 2.30 -5.00
CA PHE A 50 22.88 3.12 -4.04
C PHE A 50 23.55 4.34 -4.68
N THR A 51 23.11 4.73 -5.87
CA THR A 51 23.54 5.98 -6.51
C THR A 51 23.27 7.16 -5.58
N ASP A 52 24.28 7.99 -5.32
CA ASP A 52 24.25 9.16 -4.42
C ASP A 52 23.85 8.84 -2.97
N VAL A 53 23.85 7.58 -2.56
CA VAL A 53 23.73 7.15 -1.17
C VAL A 53 25.10 7.20 -0.50
N SER A 54 25.16 7.60 0.77
CA SER A 54 26.39 7.58 1.57
C SER A 54 26.93 6.16 1.69
N LYS A 55 28.22 5.95 1.47
CA LYS A 55 28.86 4.64 1.53
C LYS A 55 28.62 3.93 2.85
N ASP A 56 28.63 4.68 3.94
CA ASP A 56 28.28 4.25 5.29
C ASP A 56 27.05 5.03 5.73
N THR A 57 25.95 4.32 5.97
CA THR A 57 24.67 4.91 6.35
C THR A 57 23.97 4.05 7.40
N VAL A 58 22.76 4.43 7.81
CA VAL A 58 21.98 3.72 8.83
C VAL A 58 20.72 3.16 8.19
N CYS A 59 20.46 1.88 8.39
CA CYS A 59 19.25 1.20 7.98
C CYS A 59 18.44 0.68 9.18
N TRP A 60 17.19 0.30 8.92
CA TRP A 60 16.35 -0.39 9.89
C TRP A 60 16.31 -1.88 9.58
N MET A 61 16.89 -2.66 10.45
CA MET A 61 16.83 -4.12 10.38
C MET A 61 15.67 -4.67 11.23
N SER A 62 15.03 -5.72 10.75
CA SER A 62 13.98 -6.44 11.46
C SER A 62 13.92 -7.88 10.96
N HIS A 63 14.95 -8.68 11.27
CA HIS A 63 15.01 -10.06 10.79
C HIS A 63 15.61 -11.03 11.80
N PHE A 64 15.13 -12.26 11.66
CA PHE A 64 15.57 -13.44 12.41
C PHE A 64 16.43 -14.35 11.53
N ASP A 65 16.01 -14.52 10.29
CA ASP A 65 16.71 -15.25 9.26
C ASP A 65 17.43 -14.27 8.34
N TYR A 66 18.50 -14.71 7.69
CA TYR A 66 19.32 -13.88 6.81
C TYR A 66 19.74 -14.66 5.56
N ILE A 67 20.14 -13.98 4.53
CA ILE A 67 20.71 -14.56 3.33
C ILE A 67 22.17 -14.89 3.63
N SER A 68 22.50 -16.18 3.77
CA SER A 68 23.87 -16.65 4.03
C SER A 68 24.67 -16.82 2.74
N LYS A 69 23.96 -17.07 1.61
CA LYS A 69 24.57 -17.21 0.29
C LYS A 69 23.63 -16.65 -0.78
N VAL A 70 24.16 -15.78 -1.62
CA VAL A 70 23.40 -15.23 -2.74
C VAL A 70 23.14 -16.31 -3.81
N ALA A 71 22.07 -16.15 -4.56
CA ALA A 71 21.75 -16.99 -5.71
C ALA A 71 22.79 -16.80 -6.84
N PRO A 72 22.98 -17.78 -7.73
CA PRO A 72 23.84 -17.63 -8.88
C PRO A 72 23.52 -16.39 -9.72
N GLY A 73 24.54 -15.63 -10.11
CA GLY A 73 24.41 -14.41 -10.89
C GLY A 73 24.12 -13.14 -10.07
N PHE A 74 24.02 -13.27 -8.74
CA PHE A 74 23.89 -12.10 -7.87
C PHE A 74 25.24 -11.67 -7.28
N ASP A 75 25.43 -10.37 -7.22
CA ASP A 75 26.53 -9.72 -6.54
C ASP A 75 26.04 -9.06 -5.24
N ILE A 76 26.86 -9.15 -4.17
CA ILE A 76 26.54 -8.48 -2.90
C ILE A 76 26.85 -6.99 -3.03
N CYS A 77 25.87 -6.15 -2.78
CA CYS A 77 26.02 -4.68 -2.88
C CYS A 77 25.82 -3.94 -1.55
N ALA A 78 25.48 -4.64 -0.45
CA ALA A 78 25.55 -4.06 0.90
C ALA A 78 25.73 -5.16 1.98
N HIS A 79 26.36 -4.77 3.09
CA HIS A 79 26.52 -5.63 4.27
C HIS A 79 26.48 -4.82 5.57
N THR A 80 26.19 -5.48 6.69
CA THR A 80 26.41 -4.96 8.05
C THR A 80 27.51 -5.74 8.75
N ALA A 81 27.75 -5.50 10.02
CA ALA A 81 28.71 -6.28 10.80
C ALA A 81 28.26 -7.74 10.95
N ASP A 82 26.96 -7.99 11.09
CA ASP A 82 26.39 -9.30 11.40
C ASP A 82 25.58 -9.89 10.21
N CYS A 83 25.23 -9.09 9.21
CA CYS A 83 24.53 -9.53 8.01
C CYS A 83 25.41 -9.37 6.77
N PRO A 84 26.03 -10.46 6.28
CA PRO A 84 26.95 -10.40 5.12
C PRO A 84 26.25 -10.03 3.82
N VAL A 85 24.94 -10.26 3.71
CA VAL A 85 24.14 -9.91 2.55
C VAL A 85 22.98 -9.01 2.98
N ALA A 86 23.26 -7.75 3.25
CA ALA A 86 22.24 -6.75 3.54
C ALA A 86 21.55 -6.26 2.25
N ALA A 87 22.24 -6.32 1.10
CA ALA A 87 21.62 -6.20 -0.22
C ALA A 87 22.45 -6.95 -1.27
N ALA A 88 21.75 -7.41 -2.31
CA ALA A 88 22.34 -8.10 -3.46
C ALA A 88 21.58 -7.72 -4.74
N GLU A 89 22.26 -7.80 -5.88
CA GLU A 89 21.68 -7.45 -7.17
C GLU A 89 22.12 -8.40 -8.29
N ASN A 90 21.23 -8.58 -9.27
CA ASN A 90 21.53 -9.18 -10.57
C ASN A 90 20.98 -8.22 -11.65
N PRO A 91 21.77 -7.23 -12.06
CA PRO A 91 21.30 -6.21 -13.01
C PRO A 91 20.91 -6.78 -14.37
N SER A 92 21.52 -7.88 -14.81
CA SER A 92 21.19 -8.52 -16.09
C SER A 92 19.78 -9.07 -16.14
N GLU A 93 19.30 -9.58 -15.00
CA GLU A 93 17.93 -10.09 -14.81
C GLU A 93 17.00 -9.02 -14.19
N LYS A 94 17.50 -7.83 -13.91
CA LYS A 94 16.79 -6.72 -13.24
C LYS A 94 16.24 -7.10 -11.85
N LEU A 95 16.95 -7.97 -11.13
CA LEU A 95 16.55 -8.47 -9.83
C LEU A 95 17.41 -7.83 -8.73
N TYR A 96 16.75 -7.28 -7.72
CA TYR A 96 17.36 -6.56 -6.61
C TYR A 96 16.77 -7.04 -5.29
N ALA A 97 17.61 -7.17 -4.27
CA ALA A 97 17.23 -7.70 -2.97
C ALA A 97 17.81 -6.82 -1.86
N ILE A 98 16.98 -6.41 -0.91
CA ILE A 98 17.37 -5.64 0.29
C ILE A 98 16.83 -6.36 1.52
N GLN A 99 17.69 -6.70 2.48
CA GLN A 99 17.31 -7.35 3.74
C GLN A 99 16.66 -6.38 4.72
N PHE A 100 17.08 -5.13 4.75
CA PHE A 100 16.53 -4.08 5.61
C PHE A 100 15.29 -3.43 5.01
N HIS A 101 14.72 -2.47 5.72
CA HIS A 101 13.48 -1.77 5.37
C HIS A 101 13.77 -0.34 4.90
N PRO A 102 13.94 -0.08 3.58
CA PRO A 102 14.15 1.28 3.07
C PRO A 102 12.89 2.15 3.12
N GLU A 103 11.71 1.54 3.27
CA GLU A 103 10.41 2.21 3.30
C GLU A 103 10.10 2.90 4.63
N VAL A 104 10.81 2.55 5.71
CA VAL A 104 10.58 3.16 7.02
C VAL A 104 11.46 4.39 7.26
N LEU A 105 10.96 5.36 8.02
CA LEU A 105 11.66 6.61 8.32
C LEU A 105 12.99 6.43 9.07
N HIS A 106 13.19 5.27 9.69
CA HIS A 106 14.42 4.96 10.43
C HIS A 106 15.60 4.57 9.52
N THR A 107 15.35 4.22 8.26
CA THR A 107 16.38 4.05 7.24
C THR A 107 16.70 5.43 6.66
N LYS A 108 17.88 5.95 6.99
CA LYS A 108 18.24 7.36 6.82
C LYS A 108 18.14 7.87 5.37
N GLU A 109 18.52 7.03 4.41
CA GLU A 109 18.47 7.37 2.98
C GLU A 109 17.55 6.42 2.17
N GLY A 110 16.58 5.79 2.86
CA GLY A 110 15.70 4.78 2.27
C GLY A 110 14.87 5.31 1.10
N THR A 111 14.34 6.52 1.21
CA THR A 111 13.60 7.17 0.11
C THR A 111 14.48 7.33 -1.14
N LYS A 112 15.78 7.65 -0.99
CA LYS A 112 16.71 7.74 -2.12
C LYS A 112 16.95 6.38 -2.77
N MET A 113 17.11 5.32 -1.96
CA MET A 113 17.27 3.95 -2.45
C MET A 113 16.04 3.48 -3.25
N LEU A 114 14.84 3.73 -2.74
CA LEU A 114 13.58 3.43 -3.46
C LEU A 114 13.43 4.27 -4.72
N SER A 115 13.78 5.55 -4.66
CA SER A 115 13.81 6.45 -5.83
C SER A 115 14.76 5.94 -6.91
N ASN A 116 15.96 5.49 -6.52
CA ASN A 116 16.92 4.89 -7.45
C ASN A 116 16.36 3.64 -8.14
N PHE A 117 15.67 2.77 -7.39
CA PHE A 117 15.02 1.62 -8.02
C PHE A 117 13.95 2.05 -9.02
N VAL A 118 13.07 2.96 -8.64
CA VAL A 118 11.95 3.42 -9.50
C VAL A 118 12.45 4.15 -10.75
N TYR A 119 13.43 5.04 -10.62
CA TYR A 119 13.86 5.88 -11.74
C TYR A 119 15.05 5.33 -12.50
N ASN A 120 16.08 4.78 -11.81
CA ASN A 120 17.28 4.32 -12.47
C ASN A 120 17.16 2.87 -12.97
N VAL A 121 16.40 2.02 -12.26
CA VAL A 121 16.24 0.60 -12.64
C VAL A 121 14.96 0.38 -13.45
N CYS A 122 13.81 0.90 -12.97
CA CYS A 122 12.53 0.73 -13.66
C CYS A 122 12.31 1.74 -14.79
N HIS A 123 13.10 2.82 -14.85
CA HIS A 123 12.97 3.92 -15.82
C HIS A 123 11.57 4.55 -15.85
N CYS A 124 10.92 4.65 -14.69
CA CYS A 124 9.63 5.31 -14.57
C CYS A 124 9.77 6.81 -14.87
N SER A 125 8.83 7.38 -15.61
CA SER A 125 8.83 8.79 -16.00
C SER A 125 8.50 9.76 -14.86
N GLY A 126 7.83 9.25 -13.79
CA GLY A 126 7.39 10.08 -12.67
C GLY A 126 6.27 11.06 -13.02
N ASP A 127 5.58 10.83 -14.11
CA ASP A 127 4.50 11.67 -14.66
C ASP A 127 3.13 11.37 -14.05
N TRP A 128 3.03 10.29 -13.28
CA TRP A 128 1.81 9.97 -12.56
C TRP A 128 1.53 11.02 -11.47
N ARG A 129 0.38 11.69 -11.58
CA ARG A 129 -0.09 12.70 -10.62
C ARG A 129 -1.50 12.40 -10.20
N MET A 130 -1.83 12.72 -8.95
CA MET A 130 -3.17 12.46 -8.38
C MET A 130 -4.26 13.31 -9.06
N ASP A 131 -3.97 14.54 -9.46
CA ASP A 131 -4.88 15.40 -10.23
C ASP A 131 -5.25 14.77 -11.58
N SER A 132 -4.25 14.30 -12.33
CA SER A 132 -4.47 13.59 -13.60
C SER A 132 -5.25 12.28 -13.39
N PHE A 133 -5.02 11.58 -12.28
CA PHE A 133 -5.78 10.39 -11.92
C PHE A 133 -7.26 10.70 -11.72
N VAL A 134 -7.59 11.77 -10.97
CA VAL A 134 -8.98 12.19 -10.75
C VAL A 134 -9.69 12.50 -12.05
N GLU A 135 -9.07 13.27 -12.94
CA GLU A 135 -9.63 13.60 -14.26
C GLU A 135 -9.88 12.36 -15.12
N HIS A 136 -8.92 11.43 -15.17
CA HIS A 136 -9.09 10.17 -15.89
C HIS A 136 -10.23 9.32 -15.31
N GLN A 137 -10.34 9.24 -13.97
CA GLN A 137 -11.42 8.50 -13.33
C GLN A 137 -12.80 9.13 -13.60
N ILE A 138 -12.92 10.43 -13.54
CA ILE A 138 -14.16 11.14 -13.89
C ILE A 138 -14.60 10.80 -15.32
N LYS A 139 -13.68 10.83 -16.28
CA LYS A 139 -13.96 10.48 -17.67
C LYS A 139 -14.40 9.01 -17.80
N ALA A 140 -13.66 8.09 -17.21
CA ALA A 140 -13.97 6.66 -17.23
C ALA A 140 -15.33 6.34 -16.60
N ILE A 141 -15.67 7.01 -15.47
CA ILE A 141 -16.98 6.87 -14.82
C ILE A 141 -18.09 7.35 -15.74
N ARG A 142 -17.95 8.53 -16.37
CA ARG A 142 -18.94 9.06 -17.32
C ARG A 142 -19.18 8.11 -18.49
N GLU A 143 -18.11 7.60 -19.07
CA GLU A 143 -18.21 6.63 -20.18
C GLU A 143 -18.90 5.34 -19.75
N LYS A 144 -18.58 4.83 -18.54
CA LYS A 144 -19.16 3.59 -18.03
C LYS A 144 -20.64 3.72 -17.64
N VAL A 145 -21.02 4.84 -17.03
CA VAL A 145 -22.38 5.09 -16.54
C VAL A 145 -23.32 5.51 -17.67
N GLY A 146 -22.82 6.31 -18.61
CA GLY A 146 -23.64 6.85 -19.70
C GLY A 146 -24.89 7.56 -19.18
N ASN A 147 -26.07 7.12 -19.61
CA ASN A 147 -27.37 7.63 -19.16
C ASN A 147 -27.97 6.86 -17.96
N GLY A 148 -27.18 5.95 -17.36
CA GLY A 148 -27.63 5.15 -16.22
C GLY A 148 -27.69 5.97 -14.92
N ARG A 149 -28.19 5.33 -13.85
CA ARG A 149 -28.19 5.85 -12.48
C ARG A 149 -27.28 5.01 -11.60
N VAL A 150 -26.66 5.63 -10.62
CA VAL A 150 -25.75 4.98 -9.67
C VAL A 150 -26.27 5.14 -8.25
N LEU A 151 -26.32 4.04 -7.52
CA LEU A 151 -26.55 4.02 -6.08
C LEU A 151 -25.20 3.84 -5.37
N CYS A 152 -24.87 4.75 -4.48
CA CYS A 152 -23.71 4.65 -3.61
C CYS A 152 -24.14 4.40 -2.16
N ALA A 153 -23.75 3.27 -1.59
CA ALA A 153 -23.90 3.01 -0.18
C ALA A 153 -22.81 3.80 0.59
N LEU A 154 -23.20 4.89 1.22
CA LEU A 154 -22.30 5.76 1.97
C LEU A 154 -22.24 5.29 3.41
N SER A 155 -21.06 4.91 3.88
CA SER A 155 -20.86 4.42 5.26
C SER A 155 -20.33 5.47 6.23
N GLY A 156 -19.94 6.66 5.74
CA GLY A 156 -19.21 7.66 6.51
C GLY A 156 -17.70 7.42 6.62
N GLY A 157 -17.20 6.26 6.16
CA GLY A 157 -15.77 5.97 6.08
C GLY A 157 -15.10 6.68 4.89
N VAL A 158 -13.77 6.81 4.94
CA VAL A 158 -12.96 7.53 3.92
C VAL A 158 -13.23 7.02 2.51
N ASP A 159 -13.22 5.72 2.29
CA ASP A 159 -13.34 5.12 0.95
C ASP A 159 -14.68 5.44 0.29
N SER A 160 -15.79 5.26 1.04
CA SER A 160 -17.14 5.54 0.53
C SER A 160 -17.36 7.05 0.30
N SER A 161 -16.75 7.89 1.13
CA SER A 161 -16.81 9.35 1.00
C SER A 161 -16.06 9.83 -0.23
N VAL A 162 -14.84 9.34 -0.46
CA VAL A 162 -14.06 9.64 -1.67
C VAL A 162 -14.79 9.16 -2.93
N ALA A 163 -15.36 7.95 -2.89
CA ALA A 163 -16.14 7.41 -4.00
C ALA A 163 -17.37 8.27 -4.31
N ALA A 164 -18.13 8.70 -3.27
CA ALA A 164 -19.31 9.56 -3.43
C ALA A 164 -18.95 10.91 -4.07
N VAL A 165 -17.89 11.58 -3.59
CA VAL A 165 -17.43 12.86 -4.16
C VAL A 165 -16.94 12.70 -5.60
N LEU A 166 -16.19 11.64 -5.89
CA LEU A 166 -15.71 11.39 -7.26
C LEU A 166 -16.86 11.09 -8.23
N LEU A 167 -17.82 10.28 -7.82
CA LEU A 167 -19.04 9.98 -8.58
C LEU A 167 -19.88 11.24 -8.79
N SER A 168 -20.07 12.07 -7.76
CA SER A 168 -20.80 13.34 -7.89
C SER A 168 -20.19 14.24 -8.96
N ARG A 169 -18.87 14.41 -8.93
CA ARG A 169 -18.15 15.20 -9.96
C ARG A 169 -18.26 14.61 -11.38
N ALA A 170 -18.40 13.30 -11.46
CA ALA A 170 -18.50 12.62 -12.75
C ALA A 170 -19.92 12.67 -13.33
N ILE A 171 -20.95 12.38 -12.54
CA ILE A 171 -22.30 12.09 -13.03
C ILE A 171 -23.43 12.92 -12.38
N GLY A 172 -23.10 13.78 -11.38
CA GLY A 172 -24.06 14.72 -10.78
C GLY A 172 -25.37 14.04 -10.33
N ASP A 173 -26.50 14.51 -10.86
CA ASP A 173 -27.87 14.07 -10.52
C ASP A 173 -28.16 12.59 -10.79
N GLN A 174 -27.31 11.89 -11.54
CA GLN A 174 -27.44 10.45 -11.77
C GLN A 174 -27.01 9.63 -10.52
N LEU A 175 -26.35 10.27 -9.53
CA LEU A 175 -25.92 9.64 -8.29
C LEU A 175 -26.99 9.78 -7.20
N THR A 176 -27.28 8.68 -6.50
CA THR A 176 -28.01 8.68 -5.25
C THR A 176 -27.14 8.06 -4.17
N CYS A 177 -26.87 8.79 -3.09
CA CYS A 177 -26.14 8.29 -1.93
C CYS A 177 -27.10 7.90 -0.82
N VAL A 178 -26.99 6.67 -0.33
CA VAL A 178 -27.82 6.17 0.77
C VAL A 178 -26.92 5.88 1.98
N PHE A 179 -27.21 6.54 3.09
CA PHE A 179 -26.61 6.30 4.38
C PHE A 179 -27.61 5.58 5.29
N VAL A 180 -27.23 4.43 5.83
CA VAL A 180 -28.07 3.63 6.70
C VAL A 180 -27.60 3.78 8.15
N ASP A 181 -28.40 4.42 8.98
CA ASP A 181 -28.17 4.49 10.41
C ASP A 181 -28.73 3.24 11.09
N GLN A 182 -27.85 2.30 11.37
CA GLN A 182 -28.19 1.04 12.02
C GLN A 182 -28.18 1.12 13.57
N GLY A 183 -27.93 2.29 14.15
CA GLY A 183 -27.92 2.52 15.59
C GLY A 183 -26.65 2.09 16.33
N LEU A 184 -25.62 1.61 15.62
CA LEU A 184 -24.32 1.19 16.20
C LEU A 184 -23.19 2.12 15.76
N LEU A 185 -23.53 3.30 15.28
CA LEU A 185 -22.59 4.34 14.88
C LEU A 185 -21.87 4.94 16.10
N ARG A 186 -20.76 5.62 15.85
CA ARG A 186 -20.12 6.46 16.85
C ARG A 186 -21.05 7.62 17.22
N LYS A 187 -20.79 8.23 18.37
CA LYS A 187 -21.56 9.39 18.82
C LYS A 187 -21.54 10.48 17.73
N ASN A 188 -22.70 10.94 17.32
CA ASN A 188 -22.95 11.97 16.31
C ASN A 188 -22.48 11.64 14.87
N GLU A 189 -21.96 10.44 14.60
CA GLU A 189 -21.41 10.09 13.29
C GLU A 189 -22.44 10.23 12.15
N GLY A 190 -23.69 9.85 12.38
CA GLY A 190 -24.75 10.04 11.40
C GLY A 190 -25.06 11.49 11.07
N ASP A 191 -25.03 12.35 12.07
CA ASP A 191 -25.28 13.79 11.93
C ASP A 191 -24.07 14.49 11.27
N GLU A 192 -22.85 14.04 11.56
CA GLU A 192 -21.62 14.51 10.89
C GLU A 192 -21.63 14.15 9.39
N VAL A 193 -22.03 12.94 9.04
CA VAL A 193 -22.15 12.51 7.64
C VAL A 193 -23.24 13.33 6.91
N GLU A 194 -24.37 13.54 7.54
CA GLU A 194 -25.46 14.36 6.97
C GLU A 194 -25.08 15.83 6.82
N ALA A 195 -24.31 16.37 7.76
CA ALA A 195 -23.80 17.75 7.67
C ALA A 195 -22.85 17.95 6.47
N VAL A 196 -22.11 16.91 6.08
CA VAL A 196 -21.18 16.98 4.94
C VAL A 196 -21.88 16.66 3.60
N PHE A 197 -22.74 15.64 3.57
CA PHE A 197 -23.31 15.08 2.35
C PHE A 197 -24.81 15.30 2.17
N GLY A 198 -25.47 15.85 3.17
CA GLY A 198 -26.90 16.16 3.14
C GLY A 198 -27.24 17.42 2.32
N PRO A 199 -28.54 17.78 2.27
CA PRO A 199 -29.03 18.89 1.44
C PRO A 199 -28.38 20.26 1.72
N ASP A 200 -27.94 20.50 2.97
CA ASP A 200 -27.28 21.73 3.38
C ASP A 200 -25.76 21.53 3.54
N GLY A 201 -25.22 20.43 3.05
CA GLY A 201 -23.82 20.05 3.21
C GLY A 201 -22.88 20.64 2.16
N ASP A 202 -21.58 20.35 2.30
CA ASP A 202 -20.51 20.85 1.43
C ASP A 202 -20.59 20.32 -0.02
N TYR A 203 -21.36 19.25 -0.21
CA TYR A 203 -21.50 18.59 -1.52
C TYR A 203 -22.98 18.53 -1.91
N ASP A 204 -23.28 18.94 -3.13
CA ASP A 204 -24.62 18.81 -3.71
C ASP A 204 -24.86 17.37 -4.16
N LEU A 205 -25.34 16.55 -3.24
CA LEU A 205 -25.62 15.13 -3.44
C LEU A 205 -27.09 14.83 -3.22
N ASN A 206 -27.65 13.96 -4.06
CA ASN A 206 -28.92 13.32 -3.75
C ASN A 206 -28.72 12.31 -2.61
N PHE A 207 -28.77 12.82 -1.37
CA PHE A 207 -28.47 12.08 -0.14
C PHE A 207 -29.75 11.62 0.54
N ILE A 208 -29.78 10.36 0.94
CA ILE A 208 -30.90 9.75 1.66
C ILE A 208 -30.35 9.11 2.94
N ARG A 209 -30.76 9.62 4.11
CA ARG A 209 -30.52 8.96 5.39
C ARG A 209 -31.69 8.04 5.72
N VAL A 210 -31.39 6.78 5.94
CA VAL A 210 -32.35 5.76 6.36
C VAL A 210 -32.14 5.46 7.83
N ASN A 211 -33.06 5.84 8.69
CA ASN A 211 -33.04 5.39 10.08
C ASN A 211 -33.57 3.94 10.13
N ALA A 212 -32.66 3.00 10.43
CA ALA A 212 -32.98 1.58 10.53
C ALA A 212 -32.68 1.01 11.93
N GLN A 213 -32.46 1.88 12.94
CA GLN A 213 -32.03 1.51 14.29
C GLN A 213 -32.91 0.41 14.90
N ASP A 214 -34.23 0.63 14.95
CA ASP A 214 -35.16 -0.33 15.55
C ASP A 214 -35.11 -1.70 14.87
N ARG A 215 -35.02 -1.71 13.54
CA ARG A 215 -34.91 -2.93 12.73
C ARG A 215 -33.64 -3.74 13.05
N PHE A 216 -32.52 -3.06 13.26
CA PHE A 216 -31.28 -3.71 13.63
C PHE A 216 -31.27 -4.15 15.10
N TYR A 217 -31.78 -3.34 16.02
CA TYR A 217 -31.88 -3.69 17.44
C TYR A 217 -32.75 -4.92 17.67
N GLU A 218 -33.89 -5.01 16.99
CA GLU A 218 -34.77 -6.19 17.07
C GLU A 218 -34.00 -7.46 16.64
N LYS A 219 -33.25 -7.42 15.54
CA LYS A 219 -32.50 -8.57 15.03
C LYS A 219 -31.29 -8.92 15.88
N LEU A 220 -30.68 -7.93 16.52
CA LEU A 220 -29.50 -8.09 17.37
C LEU A 220 -29.83 -8.58 18.78
N ALA A 221 -31.09 -8.54 19.19
CA ALA A 221 -31.52 -8.96 20.52
C ALA A 221 -31.08 -10.40 20.80
N GLY A 222 -30.32 -10.62 21.89
CA GLY A 222 -29.78 -11.91 22.29
C GLY A 222 -28.66 -12.48 21.43
N VAL A 223 -28.12 -11.73 20.46
CA VAL A 223 -26.98 -12.16 19.67
C VAL A 223 -25.69 -11.67 20.31
N GLU A 224 -24.89 -12.59 20.85
CA GLU A 224 -23.62 -12.27 21.53
C GLU A 224 -22.40 -12.40 20.60
N GLU A 225 -22.42 -13.38 19.69
CA GLU A 225 -21.30 -13.70 18.83
C GLU A 225 -21.02 -12.60 17.78
N PRO A 226 -19.77 -12.05 17.69
CA PRO A 226 -19.44 -10.94 16.79
C PRO A 226 -19.72 -11.24 15.31
N GLU A 227 -19.40 -12.44 14.82
CA GLU A 227 -19.65 -12.81 13.41
C GLU A 227 -21.14 -12.88 13.05
N LYS A 228 -21.97 -13.30 14.00
CA LYS A 228 -23.43 -13.26 13.79
C LYS A 228 -23.94 -11.83 13.74
N LYS A 229 -23.43 -10.96 14.64
CA LYS A 229 -23.77 -9.52 14.62
C LYS A 229 -23.41 -8.87 13.29
N ARG A 230 -22.24 -9.21 12.74
CA ARG A 230 -21.77 -8.66 11.46
C ARG A 230 -22.62 -9.07 10.27
N LYS A 231 -23.30 -10.20 10.34
CA LYS A 231 -24.15 -10.75 9.24
C LYS A 231 -25.61 -10.28 9.29
N ILE A 232 -26.00 -9.59 10.33
CA ILE A 232 -27.32 -8.96 10.49
C ILE A 232 -27.35 -7.61 9.80
#